data_e703978e148b8dcae71895b95fd9dc40
#
_entry.id   e703978e148b8dcae71895b95fd9dc40
#
_cell.length_a   1.000
_cell.length_b   1.000
_cell.length_c   1.000
_cell.angle_alpha   90.00
_cell.angle_beta   90.00
_cell.angle_gamma   90.00
#
_symmetry.space_group_name_H-M   'P 1'
#
loop_
_entity.id
_entity.type
_entity.pdbx_description
1 polymer ?
#
loop_
_entity_poly.entity_id
_entity_poly.type
_entity_poly.pdbx_seq_one_letter_code
_entity_poly.pdbx_strand_id
1 'polypeptide(L)'
;MLTSVTGINWGDEGKGRVIDLLAENADIVVRYQGGNNAGHTVVTNQGKFVLNLLPSGILHSDVICILGDGMVVDLEHLANEIKQIEDRGIQINPKHLKLSKKATISMPWHRVQDELEENRLERTGSAFGSTRRGIAYAYSDKYRKKTLRLGDLLHLDDTAVQARLKTILESKNLELAGCYHQEPMSYPALLDWCREQAEKFSKYICDTGTFIDKALSCGCLLYTSPS
;
A
#
# COMPACT_ATOMS: atom_id res chain seq x y z
N MET A 1 15.80 -14.81 12.91
CA MET A 1 16.89 -14.27 12.02
C MET A 1 16.25 -13.32 11.01
N LEU A 2 16.89 -12.18 10.67
CA LEU A 2 16.38 -11.22 9.69
C LEU A 2 17.34 -11.14 8.50
N THR A 3 16.81 -11.27 7.28
CA THR A 3 17.54 -11.10 6.03
C THR A 3 16.84 -10.06 5.15
N SER A 4 17.58 -9.09 4.61
CA SER A 4 17.05 -8.08 3.70
C SER A 4 17.54 -8.34 2.29
N VAL A 5 16.60 -8.39 1.33
CA VAL A 5 16.88 -8.49 -0.09
C VAL A 5 16.70 -7.10 -0.70
N THR A 6 17.79 -6.52 -1.18
CA THR A 6 17.80 -5.19 -1.80
C THR A 6 18.34 -5.26 -3.22
N GLY A 7 17.80 -4.43 -4.12
CA GLY A 7 18.36 -4.25 -5.46
C GLY A 7 19.50 -3.23 -5.43
N ILE A 8 20.51 -3.45 -6.24
CA ILE A 8 21.62 -2.51 -6.43
C ILE A 8 21.52 -1.72 -7.75
N ASN A 9 20.59 -2.07 -8.60
CA ASN A 9 20.24 -1.37 -9.83
C ASN A 9 18.90 -0.61 -9.68
N TRP A 10 18.45 0.01 -10.75
CA TRP A 10 17.26 0.88 -10.76
C TRP A 10 15.91 0.17 -10.91
N GLY A 11 15.84 -1.12 -10.66
CA GLY A 11 14.65 -1.96 -10.81
C GLY A 11 14.93 -3.17 -11.71
N ASP A 12 13.92 -4.01 -11.88
CA ASP A 12 13.92 -5.19 -12.77
C ASP A 12 15.00 -6.28 -12.48
N GLU A 13 15.60 -6.26 -11.28
CA GLU A 13 16.61 -7.25 -10.87
C GLU A 13 16.00 -8.62 -10.51
N GLY A 14 14.69 -8.75 -10.55
CA GLY A 14 14.01 -9.99 -10.19
C GLY A 14 13.88 -10.23 -8.68
N LYS A 15 13.92 -9.17 -7.86
CA LYS A 15 13.76 -9.27 -6.39
C LYS A 15 12.54 -10.07 -5.98
N GLY A 16 11.40 -9.87 -6.64
CA GLY A 16 10.17 -10.60 -6.34
C GLY A 16 10.32 -12.11 -6.48
N ARG A 17 11.07 -12.58 -7.49
CA ARG A 17 11.36 -14.02 -7.69
C ARG A 17 12.30 -14.55 -6.60
N VAL A 18 13.31 -13.77 -6.20
CA VAL A 18 14.21 -14.16 -5.11
C VAL A 18 13.44 -14.27 -3.79
N ILE A 19 12.57 -13.31 -3.50
CA ILE A 19 11.72 -13.36 -2.30
C ILE A 19 10.75 -14.55 -2.35
N ASP A 20 10.19 -14.88 -3.50
CA ASP A 20 9.30 -16.04 -3.66
C ASP A 20 10.02 -17.35 -3.30
N LEU A 21 11.23 -17.54 -3.82
CA LEU A 21 12.07 -18.71 -3.49
C LEU A 21 12.45 -18.75 -2.01
N LEU A 22 12.75 -17.60 -1.41
CA LEU A 22 13.12 -17.53 0.01
C LEU A 22 11.89 -17.69 0.92
N ALA A 23 10.71 -17.30 0.46
CA ALA A 23 9.46 -17.37 1.21
C ALA A 23 9.07 -18.81 1.57
N GLU A 24 9.45 -19.81 0.77
CA GLU A 24 9.19 -21.22 1.08
C GLU A 24 9.73 -21.65 2.46
N ASN A 25 10.78 -20.99 2.94
CA ASN A 25 11.42 -21.30 4.23
C ASN A 25 11.25 -20.16 5.24
N ALA A 26 10.42 -19.17 4.97
CA ALA A 26 10.22 -18.02 5.83
C ALA A 26 9.03 -18.19 6.76
N ASP A 27 9.14 -17.71 7.99
CA ASP A 27 7.99 -17.51 8.86
C ASP A 27 7.26 -16.19 8.52
N ILE A 28 8.02 -15.17 8.12
CA ILE A 28 7.50 -13.82 7.86
C ILE A 28 8.16 -13.21 6.64
N VAL A 29 7.35 -12.59 5.77
CA VAL A 29 7.83 -11.75 4.66
C VAL A 29 7.29 -10.33 4.83
N VAL A 30 8.20 -9.35 4.87
CA VAL A 30 7.85 -7.93 5.06
C VAL A 30 8.17 -7.14 3.81
N ARG A 31 7.17 -6.48 3.25
CA ARG A 31 7.38 -5.39 2.31
C ARG A 31 7.41 -4.07 3.09
N TYR A 32 8.58 -3.44 3.18
CA TYR A 32 8.76 -2.32 4.10
C TYR A 32 8.52 -0.95 3.47
N GLN A 33 8.56 -0.82 2.12
CA GLN A 33 8.27 0.42 1.41
C GLN A 33 7.74 0.15 -0.01
N GLY A 34 7.43 1.22 -0.75
CA GLY A 34 6.87 1.15 -2.11
C GLY A 34 5.35 1.27 -2.09
N GLY A 35 4.74 1.03 -3.23
CA GLY A 35 3.31 1.07 -3.46
C GLY A 35 2.92 0.13 -4.60
N ASN A 36 1.76 0.36 -5.22
CA ASN A 36 1.26 -0.45 -6.32
C ASN A 36 1.76 -0.02 -7.72
N ASN A 37 2.78 0.83 -7.79
CA ASN A 37 3.37 1.30 -9.05
C ASN A 37 4.27 0.26 -9.75
N ALA A 38 4.80 -0.71 -9.00
CA ALA A 38 5.57 -1.82 -9.53
C ALA A 38 4.83 -3.14 -9.29
N GLY A 39 4.95 -4.07 -10.21
CA GLY A 39 4.37 -5.40 -10.07
C GLY A 39 5.41 -6.48 -10.35
N HIS A 40 5.27 -7.61 -9.69
CA HIS A 40 6.04 -8.81 -9.99
C HIS A 40 5.12 -9.97 -10.29
N THR A 41 5.58 -10.83 -11.18
CA THR A 41 4.83 -12.02 -11.57
C THR A 41 5.42 -13.24 -10.89
N VAL A 42 4.56 -13.98 -10.19
CA VAL A 42 4.88 -15.28 -9.62
C VAL A 42 4.11 -16.35 -10.36
N VAL A 43 4.78 -17.43 -10.71
CA VAL A 43 4.17 -18.58 -11.38
C VAL A 43 4.24 -19.77 -10.45
N THR A 44 3.08 -20.31 -10.08
CA THR A 44 2.93 -21.49 -9.23
C THR A 44 2.15 -22.58 -9.99
N ASN A 45 1.96 -23.74 -9.35
CA ASN A 45 1.08 -24.80 -9.86
C ASN A 45 -0.40 -24.37 -9.95
N GLN A 46 -0.81 -23.32 -9.24
CA GLN A 46 -2.16 -22.72 -9.29
C GLN A 46 -2.29 -21.65 -10.39
N GLY A 47 -1.21 -21.35 -11.11
CA GLY A 47 -1.21 -20.41 -12.22
C GLY A 47 -0.29 -19.20 -12.02
N LYS A 48 -0.53 -18.18 -12.84
CA LYS A 48 0.25 -16.94 -12.85
C LYS A 48 -0.45 -15.87 -11.98
N PHE A 49 0.26 -15.35 -10.99
CA PHE A 49 -0.16 -14.25 -10.14
C PHE A 49 0.64 -12.98 -10.46
N VAL A 50 -0.05 -11.85 -10.54
CA VAL A 50 0.60 -10.53 -10.66
C VAL A 50 0.34 -9.79 -9.36
N LEU A 51 1.39 -9.61 -8.56
CA LEU A 51 1.33 -8.96 -7.25
C LEU A 51 1.92 -7.55 -7.35
N ASN A 52 1.22 -6.57 -6.80
CA ASN A 52 1.65 -5.17 -6.77
C ASN A 52 1.91 -4.67 -5.35
N LEU A 53 1.01 -4.95 -4.41
CA LEU A 53 1.13 -4.55 -3.00
C LEU A 53 1.53 -5.71 -2.12
N LEU A 54 0.94 -6.87 -2.34
CA LEU A 54 1.19 -8.05 -1.52
C LEU A 54 2.58 -8.65 -1.83
N PRO A 55 3.35 -9.02 -0.80
CA PRO A 55 4.59 -9.77 -1.01
C PRO A 55 4.28 -11.20 -1.48
N SER A 56 5.20 -11.81 -2.24
CA SER A 56 5.00 -13.15 -2.82
C SER A 56 4.75 -14.26 -1.78
N GLY A 57 5.24 -14.09 -0.56
CA GLY A 57 4.93 -14.99 0.56
C GLY A 57 3.43 -15.20 0.82
N ILE A 58 2.55 -14.30 0.32
CA ILE A 58 1.10 -14.43 0.48
C ILE A 58 0.52 -15.68 -0.20
N LEU A 59 1.25 -16.26 -1.14
CA LEU A 59 0.87 -17.49 -1.83
C LEU A 59 1.16 -18.76 -1.03
N HIS A 60 1.89 -18.64 0.10
CA HIS A 60 2.24 -19.73 1.00
C HIS A 60 1.42 -19.63 2.29
N SER A 61 0.64 -20.67 2.61
CA SER A 61 -0.33 -20.67 3.72
C SER A 61 0.28 -20.44 5.12
N ASP A 62 1.54 -20.81 5.28
CA ASP A 62 2.23 -20.79 6.58
C ASP A 62 3.09 -19.52 6.78
N VAL A 63 3.14 -18.64 5.77
CA VAL A 63 3.94 -17.42 5.79
C VAL A 63 3.08 -16.22 6.18
N ILE A 64 3.54 -15.46 7.17
CA ILE A 64 2.90 -14.21 7.56
C ILE A 64 3.43 -13.07 6.69
N CYS A 65 2.56 -12.39 5.98
CA CYS A 65 2.89 -11.26 5.13
C CYS A 65 2.59 -9.94 5.82
N ILE A 66 3.54 -9.01 5.74
CA ILE A 66 3.41 -7.70 6.39
C ILE A 66 3.61 -6.58 5.37
N LEU A 67 2.65 -5.66 5.27
CA LEU A 67 2.84 -4.36 4.65
C LEU A 67 3.31 -3.38 5.73
N GLY A 68 4.56 -2.95 5.65
CA GLY A 68 5.28 -2.23 6.70
C GLY A 68 5.05 -0.72 6.70
N ASP A 69 5.69 -0.04 7.65
CA ASP A 69 5.52 1.40 7.97
C ASP A 69 5.84 2.33 6.78
N GLY A 70 6.78 1.93 5.92
CA GLY A 70 7.22 2.73 4.77
C GLY A 70 6.28 2.70 3.57
N MET A 71 5.35 1.76 3.53
CA MET A 71 4.44 1.57 2.42
C MET A 71 3.48 2.74 2.19
N VAL A 72 3.12 2.93 0.92
CA VAL A 72 1.92 3.64 0.47
C VAL A 72 0.93 2.61 -0.04
N VAL A 73 -0.21 2.53 0.61
CA VAL A 73 -1.21 1.47 0.37
C VAL A 73 -2.44 2.05 -0.32
N ASP A 74 -2.65 1.65 -1.55
CA ASP A 74 -3.90 1.84 -2.29
C ASP A 74 -4.86 0.72 -1.86
N LEU A 75 -5.86 1.08 -1.06
CA LEU A 75 -6.76 0.11 -0.43
C LEU A 75 -7.72 -0.54 -1.42
N GLU A 76 -8.14 0.20 -2.46
CA GLU A 76 -8.99 -0.37 -3.51
C GLU A 76 -8.21 -1.40 -4.34
N HIS A 77 -6.97 -1.06 -4.68
CA HIS A 77 -6.09 -2.00 -5.38
C HIS A 77 -5.79 -3.22 -4.52
N LEU A 78 -5.51 -3.03 -3.22
CA LEU A 78 -5.28 -4.13 -2.28
C LEU A 78 -6.50 -5.05 -2.16
N ALA A 79 -7.71 -4.50 -2.09
CA ALA A 79 -8.94 -5.30 -2.06
C ALA A 79 -9.09 -6.17 -3.31
N ASN A 80 -8.82 -5.59 -4.49
CA ASN A 80 -8.87 -6.31 -5.76
C ASN A 80 -7.78 -7.40 -5.84
N GLU A 81 -6.58 -7.12 -5.35
CA GLU A 81 -5.46 -8.08 -5.34
C GLU A 81 -5.76 -9.26 -4.41
N ILE A 82 -6.30 -9.00 -3.21
CA ILE A 82 -6.77 -10.02 -2.27
C ILE A 82 -7.84 -10.88 -2.93
N LYS A 83 -8.86 -10.26 -3.53
CA LYS A 83 -9.95 -10.98 -4.18
C LYS A 83 -9.45 -11.90 -5.30
N GLN A 84 -8.52 -11.43 -6.15
CA GLN A 84 -7.94 -12.26 -7.21
C GLN A 84 -7.20 -13.50 -6.69
N ILE A 85 -6.60 -13.40 -5.51
CA ILE A 85 -5.91 -14.51 -4.85
C ILE A 85 -6.93 -15.48 -4.24
N GLU A 86 -7.96 -14.96 -3.58
CA GLU A 86 -9.03 -15.74 -2.97
C GLU A 86 -9.88 -16.48 -4.01
N ASP A 87 -10.16 -15.86 -5.17
CA ASP A 87 -10.86 -16.48 -6.31
C ASP A 87 -10.10 -17.71 -6.86
N ARG A 88 -8.81 -17.87 -6.52
CA ARG A 88 -7.97 -19.02 -6.87
C ARG A 88 -7.78 -20.01 -5.71
N GLY A 89 -8.55 -19.86 -4.63
CA GLY A 89 -8.60 -20.79 -3.52
C GLY A 89 -7.61 -20.55 -2.39
N ILE A 90 -6.82 -19.46 -2.43
CA ILE A 90 -5.92 -19.07 -1.34
C ILE A 90 -6.66 -18.10 -0.43
N GLN A 91 -6.95 -18.53 0.81
CA GLN A 91 -7.65 -17.67 1.77
C GLN A 91 -6.70 -16.70 2.48
N ILE A 92 -7.07 -15.42 2.48
CA ILE A 92 -6.33 -14.36 3.17
C ILE A 92 -7.10 -13.91 4.41
N ASN A 93 -6.46 -14.00 5.56
CA ASN A 93 -7.05 -13.64 6.85
C ASN A 93 -6.06 -12.84 7.72
N PRO A 94 -6.49 -12.29 8.87
CA PRO A 94 -5.61 -11.49 9.73
C PRO A 94 -4.43 -12.24 10.37
N LYS A 95 -4.40 -13.56 10.35
CA LYS A 95 -3.22 -14.33 10.79
C LYS A 95 -2.16 -14.34 9.68
N HIS A 96 -2.60 -14.35 8.44
CA HIS A 96 -1.78 -14.45 7.24
C HIS A 96 -1.30 -13.09 6.71
N LEU A 97 -2.12 -12.04 6.79
CA LEU A 97 -1.78 -10.68 6.34
C LEU A 97 -1.88 -9.67 7.49
N LYS A 98 -0.87 -8.81 7.62
CA LYS A 98 -0.84 -7.70 8.57
C LYS A 98 -0.50 -6.39 7.87
N LEU A 99 -1.23 -5.35 8.21
CA LEU A 99 -1.04 -4.00 7.69
C LEU A 99 -0.54 -3.10 8.82
N SER A 100 0.58 -2.41 8.59
CA SER A 100 1.08 -1.48 9.60
C SER A 100 0.12 -0.31 9.81
N LYS A 101 -0.24 -0.06 11.08
CA LYS A 101 -0.99 1.15 11.47
C LYS A 101 -0.29 2.45 11.05
N LYS A 102 1.03 2.43 10.78
CA LYS A 102 1.83 3.59 10.37
C LYS A 102 1.96 3.72 8.85
N ALA A 103 1.56 2.71 8.07
CA ALA A 103 1.58 2.80 6.61
C ALA A 103 0.65 3.92 6.12
N THR A 104 1.06 4.55 5.03
CA THR A 104 0.34 5.70 4.46
C THR A 104 -0.77 5.21 3.54
N ILE A 105 -1.94 5.83 3.62
CA ILE A 105 -3.03 5.57 2.68
C ILE A 105 -2.79 6.37 1.39
N SER A 106 -2.87 5.68 0.25
CA SER A 106 -3.06 6.35 -1.04
C SER A 106 -4.51 6.81 -1.13
N MET A 107 -4.73 8.10 -0.87
CA MET A 107 -6.06 8.70 -0.88
C MET A 107 -6.54 8.93 -2.31
N PRO A 108 -7.85 9.01 -2.57
CA PRO A 108 -8.42 9.16 -3.92
C PRO A 108 -7.81 10.32 -4.71
N TRP A 109 -7.50 11.45 -4.06
CA TRP A 109 -6.89 12.61 -4.73
C TRP A 109 -5.48 12.36 -5.29
N HIS A 110 -4.70 11.41 -4.74
CA HIS A 110 -3.34 11.15 -5.22
C HIS A 110 -3.34 10.64 -6.66
N ARG A 111 -4.26 9.71 -6.96
CA ARG A 111 -4.44 9.19 -8.30
C ARG A 111 -4.94 10.25 -9.26
N VAL A 112 -5.91 11.06 -8.82
CA VAL A 112 -6.44 12.18 -9.62
C VAL A 112 -5.32 13.18 -9.94
N GLN A 113 -4.50 13.56 -8.96
CA GLN A 113 -3.39 14.49 -9.18
C GLN A 113 -2.36 13.94 -10.18
N ASP A 114 -1.99 12.67 -10.04
CA ASP A 114 -1.02 12.01 -10.93
C ASP A 114 -1.52 11.97 -12.38
N GLU A 115 -2.80 11.61 -12.57
CA GLU A 115 -3.43 11.56 -13.89
C GLU A 115 -3.52 12.96 -14.53
N LEU A 116 -3.95 13.97 -13.77
CA LEU A 116 -4.09 15.33 -14.26
C LEU A 116 -2.75 15.95 -14.65
N GLU A 117 -1.71 15.73 -13.83
CA GLU A 117 -0.39 16.25 -14.11
C GLU A 117 0.23 15.55 -15.32
N GLU A 118 0.13 14.24 -15.42
CA GLU A 118 0.65 13.51 -16.58
C GLU A 118 -0.04 13.94 -17.87
N ASN A 119 -1.38 14.10 -17.85
CA ASN A 119 -2.14 14.63 -18.99
C ASN A 119 -1.74 16.06 -19.36
N ARG A 120 -1.41 16.91 -18.38
CA ARG A 120 -0.89 18.25 -18.60
C ARG A 120 0.48 18.23 -19.28
N LEU A 121 1.36 17.37 -18.79
CA LEU A 121 2.71 17.21 -19.34
C LEU A 121 2.72 16.58 -20.72
N GLU A 122 1.84 15.64 -21.01
CA GLU A 122 1.66 15.07 -22.35
C GLU A 122 1.36 16.15 -23.41
N ARG A 123 0.51 17.13 -23.07
CA ARG A 123 0.19 18.25 -23.97
C ARG A 123 1.38 19.16 -24.28
N THR A 124 2.36 19.20 -23.40
CA THR A 124 3.60 20.01 -23.57
C THR A 124 4.78 19.19 -24.07
N GLY A 125 4.60 17.89 -24.33
CA GLY A 125 5.67 16.98 -24.77
C GLY A 125 6.70 16.67 -23.66
N SER A 126 6.33 16.88 -22.39
CA SER A 126 7.21 16.71 -21.22
C SER A 126 6.75 15.59 -20.30
N ALA A 127 5.95 14.64 -20.80
CA ALA A 127 5.41 13.54 -20.03
C ALA A 127 6.50 12.71 -19.34
N PHE A 128 6.26 12.34 -18.07
CA PHE A 128 7.17 11.53 -17.26
C PHE A 128 7.05 10.03 -17.56
N GLY A 129 5.92 9.58 -18.12
CA GLY A 129 5.55 8.17 -18.20
C GLY A 129 5.12 7.62 -16.85
N SER A 130 4.40 8.42 -16.04
CA SER A 130 3.85 7.98 -14.76
C SER A 130 2.95 6.77 -14.92
N THR A 131 2.94 5.91 -13.91
CA THR A 131 1.98 4.79 -13.81
C THR A 131 0.54 5.25 -13.52
N ARG A 132 0.32 6.56 -13.29
CA ARG A 132 -0.97 7.19 -12.93
C ARG A 132 -1.63 6.57 -11.70
N ARG A 133 -0.82 6.07 -10.78
CA ARG A 133 -1.29 5.45 -9.53
C ARG A 133 -1.13 6.35 -8.29
N GLY A 134 -0.67 7.57 -8.47
CA GLY A 134 -0.57 8.57 -7.42
C GLY A 134 0.54 8.32 -6.38
N ILE A 135 1.48 7.43 -6.64
CA ILE A 135 2.47 7.00 -5.64
C ILE A 135 3.41 8.13 -5.26
N ALA A 136 3.92 8.89 -6.23
CA ALA A 136 4.79 10.05 -5.97
C ALA A 136 4.06 11.11 -5.12
N TYR A 137 2.80 11.39 -5.41
CA TYR A 137 1.95 12.32 -4.67
C TYR A 137 1.69 11.84 -3.24
N ALA A 138 1.39 10.55 -3.07
CA ALA A 138 1.17 9.96 -1.75
C ALA A 138 2.43 10.00 -0.89
N TYR A 139 3.62 9.74 -1.46
CA TYR A 139 4.89 9.93 -0.75
C TYR A 139 5.17 11.40 -0.43
N SER A 140 4.93 12.32 -1.35
CA SER A 140 5.02 13.76 -1.09
C SER A 140 4.16 14.16 0.11
N ASP A 141 2.89 13.75 0.10
CA ASP A 141 1.95 14.08 1.18
C ASP A 141 2.28 13.37 2.50
N LYS A 142 2.85 12.18 2.46
CA LYS A 142 3.40 11.50 3.63
C LYS A 142 4.41 12.39 4.36
N TYR A 143 5.38 12.94 3.64
CA TYR A 143 6.42 13.81 4.22
C TYR A 143 5.89 15.21 4.54
N ARG A 144 4.94 15.73 3.77
CA ARG A 144 4.22 16.97 4.06
C ARG A 144 3.19 16.81 5.18
N LYS A 145 2.94 15.60 5.69
CA LYS A 145 1.92 15.26 6.70
C LYS A 145 0.48 15.61 6.27
N LYS A 146 0.21 15.53 4.98
CA LYS A 146 -1.08 15.86 4.35
C LYS A 146 -1.83 14.60 3.85
N THR A 147 -1.76 13.51 4.60
CA THR A 147 -2.50 12.28 4.32
C THR A 147 -2.84 11.54 5.61
N LEU A 148 -3.66 10.50 5.50
CA LEU A 148 -3.96 9.60 6.61
C LEU A 148 -3.03 8.39 6.59
N ARG A 149 -2.87 7.78 7.77
CA ARG A 149 -2.26 6.47 7.97
C ARG A 149 -3.35 5.42 8.15
N LEU A 150 -3.03 4.16 7.94
CA LEU A 150 -3.98 3.07 8.13
C LEU A 150 -4.55 3.03 9.55
N GLY A 151 -3.74 3.36 10.56
CA GLY A 151 -4.22 3.46 11.94
C GLY A 151 -5.31 4.50 12.16
N ASP A 152 -5.39 5.56 11.34
CA ASP A 152 -6.44 6.57 11.45
C ASP A 152 -7.83 6.00 11.10
N LEU A 153 -7.88 4.94 10.25
CA LEU A 153 -9.13 4.25 9.93
C LEU A 153 -9.78 3.58 11.15
N LEU A 154 -9.00 3.24 12.16
CA LEU A 154 -9.52 2.65 13.40
C LEU A 154 -10.17 3.68 14.32
N HIS A 155 -10.05 4.97 14.01
CA HIS A 155 -10.45 6.10 14.84
C HIS A 155 -11.27 7.14 14.06
N LEU A 156 -12.03 6.74 13.03
CA LEU A 156 -12.79 7.65 12.18
C LEU A 156 -13.90 8.42 12.90
N ASP A 157 -14.34 7.92 14.05
CA ASP A 157 -15.33 8.62 14.91
C ASP A 157 -14.69 9.64 15.86
N ASP A 158 -13.35 9.68 15.93
CA ASP A 158 -12.62 10.70 16.67
C ASP A 158 -12.70 12.06 15.95
N THR A 159 -13.16 13.07 16.67
CA THR A 159 -13.31 14.43 16.17
C THR A 159 -11.99 15.03 15.68
N ALA A 160 -10.85 14.65 16.28
CA ALA A 160 -9.53 15.10 15.86
C ALA A 160 -9.12 14.49 14.50
N VAL A 161 -9.43 13.21 14.27
CA VAL A 161 -9.18 12.54 12.97
C VAL A 161 -10.05 13.18 11.88
N GLN A 162 -11.34 13.41 12.16
CA GLN A 162 -12.25 14.05 11.20
C GLN A 162 -11.85 15.48 10.90
N ALA A 163 -11.48 16.28 11.88
CA ALA A 163 -11.01 17.65 11.69
C ALA A 163 -9.74 17.68 10.83
N ARG A 164 -8.79 16.77 11.10
CA ARG A 164 -7.57 16.62 10.29
C ARG A 164 -7.88 16.25 8.85
N LEU A 165 -8.76 15.27 8.63
CA LEU A 165 -9.17 14.85 7.29
C LEU A 165 -9.81 16.01 6.52
N LYS A 166 -10.69 16.78 7.17
CA LYS A 166 -11.33 17.96 6.59
C LYS A 166 -10.30 19.02 6.16
N THR A 167 -9.37 19.36 7.05
CA THR A 167 -8.30 20.34 6.77
C THR A 167 -7.39 19.87 5.61
N ILE A 168 -7.07 18.58 5.55
CA ILE A 168 -6.29 18.02 4.43
C ILE A 168 -7.08 18.15 3.14
N LEU A 169 -8.35 17.76 3.13
CA LEU A 169 -9.21 17.83 1.95
C LEU A 169 -9.38 19.27 1.44
N GLU A 170 -9.58 20.24 2.33
CA GLU A 170 -9.66 21.67 1.98
C GLU A 170 -8.39 22.11 1.24
N SER A 171 -7.20 21.76 1.77
CA SER A 171 -5.93 22.04 1.10
C SER A 171 -5.81 21.36 -0.26
N LYS A 172 -6.28 20.11 -0.39
CA LYS A 172 -6.25 19.37 -1.65
C LYS A 172 -7.21 19.93 -2.68
N ASN A 173 -8.40 20.32 -2.27
CA ASN A 173 -9.37 20.98 -3.14
C ASN A 173 -8.84 22.31 -3.69
N LEU A 174 -8.09 23.08 -2.89
CA LEU A 174 -7.41 24.30 -3.38
C LEU A 174 -6.33 23.96 -4.42
N GLU A 175 -5.53 22.91 -4.20
CA GLU A 175 -4.52 22.45 -5.17
C GLU A 175 -5.19 21.96 -6.47
N LEU A 176 -6.25 21.15 -6.39
CA LEU A 176 -6.99 20.61 -7.54
C LEU A 176 -7.70 21.70 -8.34
N ALA A 177 -8.38 22.63 -7.68
CA ALA A 177 -9.07 23.73 -8.34
C ALA A 177 -8.08 24.73 -8.97
N GLY A 178 -7.03 25.12 -8.22
CA GLY A 178 -6.08 26.14 -8.68
C GLY A 178 -5.14 25.67 -9.78
N CYS A 179 -4.66 24.43 -9.71
CA CYS A 179 -3.69 23.90 -10.68
C CYS A 179 -4.34 23.20 -11.88
N TYR A 180 -5.51 22.58 -11.68
CA TYR A 180 -6.09 21.67 -12.65
C TYR A 180 -7.56 22.00 -13.01
N HIS A 181 -8.14 23.06 -12.42
CA HIS A 181 -9.53 23.47 -12.64
C HIS A 181 -10.55 22.35 -12.39
N GLN A 182 -10.28 21.52 -11.37
CA GLN A 182 -11.15 20.42 -10.98
C GLN A 182 -12.18 20.87 -9.94
N GLU A 183 -13.36 20.26 -10.01
CA GLU A 183 -14.39 20.42 -8.98
C GLU A 183 -13.88 19.88 -7.62
N PRO A 184 -14.26 20.55 -6.52
CA PRO A 184 -13.87 20.10 -5.18
C PRO A 184 -14.42 18.72 -4.85
N MET A 185 -13.59 17.89 -4.22
CA MET A 185 -14.02 16.61 -3.66
C MET A 185 -14.90 16.86 -2.42
N SER A 186 -15.97 16.08 -2.30
CA SER A 186 -16.93 16.17 -1.19
C SER A 186 -16.35 15.52 0.09
N TYR A 187 -16.40 16.24 1.23
CA TYR A 187 -16.00 15.69 2.50
C TYR A 187 -16.87 14.51 2.98
N PRO A 188 -18.23 14.57 2.90
CA PRO A 188 -19.06 13.42 3.22
C PRO A 188 -18.70 12.17 2.40
N ALA A 189 -18.55 12.31 1.09
CA ALA A 189 -18.19 11.19 0.22
C ALA A 189 -16.81 10.60 0.57
N LEU A 190 -15.85 11.46 0.91
CA LEU A 190 -14.52 11.02 1.32
C LEU A 190 -14.57 10.28 2.68
N LEU A 191 -15.35 10.77 3.63
CA LEU A 191 -15.52 10.11 4.93
C LEU A 191 -16.21 8.75 4.78
N ASP A 192 -17.22 8.65 3.92
CA ASP A 192 -17.89 7.38 3.62
C ASP A 192 -16.94 6.40 2.94
N TRP A 193 -16.11 6.86 2.01
CA TRP A 193 -15.03 6.05 1.43
C TRP A 193 -14.07 5.53 2.52
N CYS A 194 -13.64 6.38 3.46
CA CYS A 194 -12.78 5.96 4.57
C CYS A 194 -13.45 4.89 5.45
N ARG A 195 -14.76 5.03 5.73
CA ARG A 195 -15.53 4.04 6.51
C ARG A 195 -15.63 2.69 5.79
N GLU A 196 -15.88 2.72 4.49
CA GLU A 196 -15.90 1.51 3.67
C GLU A 196 -14.54 0.78 3.69
N GLN A 197 -13.43 1.54 3.59
CA GLN A 197 -12.10 0.96 3.69
C GLN A 197 -11.81 0.43 5.11
N ALA A 198 -12.26 1.14 6.15
CA ALA A 198 -12.12 0.67 7.53
C ALA A 198 -12.86 -0.64 7.77
N GLU A 199 -14.08 -0.79 7.25
CA GLU A 199 -14.84 -2.04 7.34
C GLU A 199 -14.09 -3.23 6.74
N LYS A 200 -13.48 -3.04 5.57
CA LYS A 200 -12.73 -4.08 4.87
C LYS A 200 -11.41 -4.45 5.57
N PHE A 201 -10.69 -3.45 6.08
CA PHE A 201 -9.28 -3.61 6.44
C PHE A 201 -8.95 -3.48 7.92
N SER A 202 -9.85 -3.00 8.80
CA SER A 202 -9.57 -2.81 10.24
C SER A 202 -9.00 -4.05 10.91
N LYS A 203 -9.52 -5.23 10.57
CA LYS A 203 -9.06 -6.52 11.12
C LYS A 203 -7.61 -6.88 10.79
N TYR A 204 -7.04 -6.30 9.74
CA TYR A 204 -5.64 -6.53 9.33
C TYR A 204 -4.66 -5.51 9.92
N ILE A 205 -5.16 -4.35 10.39
CA ILE A 205 -4.33 -3.23 10.86
C ILE A 205 -3.83 -3.51 12.27
N CYS A 206 -2.52 -3.44 12.46
CA CYS A 206 -1.91 -3.69 13.77
C CYS A 206 -0.59 -2.91 13.94
N ASP A 207 0.01 -3.03 15.13
CA ASP A 207 1.37 -2.58 15.40
C ASP A 207 2.37 -3.63 14.88
N THR A 208 2.75 -3.50 13.62
CA THR A 208 3.67 -4.44 12.98
C THR A 208 5.08 -4.38 13.55
N GLY A 209 5.54 -3.24 14.07
CA GLY A 209 6.86 -3.12 14.71
C GLY A 209 6.94 -4.00 15.95
N THR A 210 5.99 -3.85 16.88
CA THR A 210 5.90 -4.71 18.06
C THR A 210 5.71 -6.19 17.70
N PHE A 211 4.95 -6.48 16.63
CA PHE A 211 4.78 -7.85 16.16
C PHE A 211 6.10 -8.46 15.67
N ILE A 212 6.84 -7.73 14.84
CA ILE A 212 8.14 -8.16 14.29
C ILE A 212 9.17 -8.39 15.41
N ASP A 213 9.26 -7.47 16.38
CA ASP A 213 10.19 -7.60 17.52
C ASP A 213 9.92 -8.87 18.31
N LYS A 214 8.66 -9.17 18.60
CA LYS A 214 8.27 -10.41 19.29
C LYS A 214 8.59 -11.65 18.46
N ALA A 215 8.28 -11.65 17.18
CA ALA A 215 8.55 -12.78 16.29
C ALA A 215 10.05 -13.09 16.19
N LEU A 216 10.89 -12.06 16.04
CA LEU A 216 12.35 -12.21 16.02
C LEU A 216 12.89 -12.73 17.35
N SER A 217 12.35 -12.28 18.49
CA SER A 217 12.69 -12.78 19.82
C SER A 217 12.31 -14.26 20.02
N CYS A 218 11.28 -14.73 19.32
CA CYS A 218 10.88 -16.14 19.29
C CYS A 218 11.66 -16.99 18.28
N GLY A 219 12.65 -16.39 17.57
CA GLY A 219 13.50 -17.12 16.63
C GLY A 219 12.97 -17.21 15.20
N CYS A 220 11.87 -16.53 14.87
CA CYS A 220 11.31 -16.54 13.51
C CYS A 220 12.31 -16.09 12.45
N LEU A 221 12.23 -16.74 11.29
CA LEU A 221 12.98 -16.37 10.09
C LEU A 221 12.17 -15.33 9.29
N LEU A 222 12.74 -14.14 9.14
CA LEU A 222 12.09 -13.02 8.50
C LEU A 222 12.89 -12.53 7.30
N TYR A 223 12.21 -12.40 6.16
CA TYR A 223 12.76 -11.77 4.96
C TYR A 223 12.08 -10.42 4.71
N THR A 224 12.85 -9.43 4.24
CA THR A 224 12.33 -8.12 3.86
C THR A 224 12.72 -7.75 2.44
N SER A 225 11.82 -7.02 1.74
CA SER A 225 12.09 -6.44 0.43
C SER A 225 11.41 -5.07 0.30
N PRO A 226 11.97 -4.13 -0.48
CA PRO A 226 11.28 -2.90 -0.84
C PRO A 226 10.16 -3.12 -1.86
N SER A 227 10.21 -4.23 -2.58
CA SER A 227 9.23 -4.55 -3.64
C SER A 227 8.93 -6.04 -3.69
#